data_56ad0d1567aa8edd51156d77273034e0
#
_entry.id   56ad0d1567aa8edd51156d77273034e0
#
_cell.length_a   1.000
_cell.length_b   1.000
_cell.length_c   1.000
_cell.angle_alpha   90.00
_cell.angle_beta   90.00
_cell.angle_gamma   90.00
#
_symmetry.space_group_name_H-M   'P 1'
#
loop_
_entity.id
_entity.type
_entity.pdbx_description
1 polymer ?
#
loop_
_entity_poly.entity_id
_entity_poly.type
_entity_poly.pdbx_seq_one_letter_code
_entity_poly.pdbx_strand_id
1 'polypeptide(L)'
;MFCGCGGFSLGLNWAGLRCLAAIDFNAPAIDTFKANYPNVPHALVKDLTSFRPEDLDKLIAPERVDLIVGGPPCQGFSKARQVDGANHGDRLIHDPRRDLYQEFLRYVKYYQPKVFIMENVPGLRSAAGGEFFTKVQVESRELGYRVIPYEVEAWRFGVPQKRVRQLFIGTRRELPLFIPDRYIKHTHAGIEEPVEGGLLPPVTLGEAIGDLPHIMPGDDRFHRLYEPELRKAHIKKYGKRYIDKVLLANKANVLTAHTARPHSQRDLRDFMRLREGENSKQAIGRGEEMEFPYDRENFKDRYTKQHRDELCSTIVAHLKKDGLMFIHPVQCRSLSPREAARIQSFPDTFILPRAPTHSFAQVGNAVPPLVGQAMGLAVKEYVMAAVDSDMVAPKAVAKLPSDRQAAIEQLEVFVESLFLKPLSSLSKADFLHAWWAVGFLHPNLHPDAAADSGRVLSPGPKRGISHVLEPVYVRSGWPVELIPIAIEARKRFDEGHLSEDEYYCSAAVMAGAISHNL
;
A
#
# COMPACT_ATOMS: atom_id res chain seq x y z
N MET A 1 2.91 1.68 14.33
CA MET A 1 1.60 1.72 15.01
C MET A 1 0.67 0.78 14.29
N PHE A 2 -0.29 0.14 14.98
CA PHE A 2 -1.11 -0.93 14.39
C PHE A 2 -0.21 -1.99 13.72
N CYS A 3 0.85 -2.39 14.43
CA CYS A 3 1.96 -3.12 13.83
C CYS A 3 1.64 -4.60 13.50
N GLY A 4 0.55 -5.14 14.05
CA GLY A 4 0.23 -6.55 13.90
C GLY A 4 1.40 -7.46 14.32
N CYS A 5 1.68 -8.50 13.55
CA CYS A 5 2.84 -9.37 13.79
C CYS A 5 4.18 -8.80 13.25
N GLY A 6 4.16 -7.61 12.63
CA GLY A 6 5.39 -6.92 12.22
C GLY A 6 5.83 -7.14 10.77
N GLY A 7 4.92 -7.45 9.84
CA GLY A 7 5.30 -7.62 8.43
C GLY A 7 5.95 -6.38 7.82
N PHE A 8 5.37 -5.20 8.04
CA PHE A 8 5.96 -3.93 7.61
C PHE A 8 7.31 -3.69 8.30
N SER A 9 7.36 -3.90 9.63
CA SER A 9 8.58 -3.73 10.43
C SER A 9 9.72 -4.63 9.96
N LEU A 10 9.43 -5.86 9.50
CA LEU A 10 10.43 -6.76 8.94
C LEU A 10 11.09 -6.17 7.70
N GLY A 11 10.28 -5.67 6.78
CA GLY A 11 10.78 -5.04 5.57
C GLY A 11 11.59 -3.77 5.86
N LEU A 12 11.13 -2.92 6.78
CA LEU A 12 11.86 -1.72 7.22
C LEU A 12 13.21 -2.08 7.85
N ASN A 13 13.25 -3.14 8.67
CA ASN A 13 14.50 -3.65 9.25
C ASN A 13 15.45 -4.16 8.14
N TRP A 14 14.96 -4.85 7.12
CA TRP A 14 15.77 -5.23 5.95
C TRP A 14 16.32 -4.03 5.16
N ALA A 15 15.63 -2.89 5.19
CA ALA A 15 16.13 -1.64 4.63
C ALA A 15 17.16 -0.93 5.54
N GLY A 16 17.42 -1.47 6.74
CA GLY A 16 18.35 -0.91 7.70
C GLY A 16 17.76 0.20 8.58
N LEU A 17 16.45 0.27 8.73
CA LEU A 17 15.77 1.17 9.64
C LEU A 17 15.57 0.51 11.00
N ARG A 18 15.86 1.25 12.08
CA ARG A 18 15.72 0.78 13.46
C ARG A 18 14.31 1.02 13.98
N CYS A 19 13.66 0.00 14.51
CA CYS A 19 12.39 0.13 15.19
C CYS A 19 12.60 0.53 16.66
N LEU A 20 12.06 1.68 17.06
CA LEU A 20 12.09 2.18 18.44
C LEU A 20 10.95 1.60 19.26
N ALA A 21 9.76 1.57 18.69
CA ALA A 21 8.57 1.05 19.33
C ALA A 21 7.60 0.44 18.32
N ALA A 22 6.89 -0.60 18.74
CA ALA A 22 5.82 -1.25 18.01
C ALA A 22 4.57 -1.36 18.90
N ILE A 23 3.42 -0.91 18.40
CA ILE A 23 2.19 -0.82 19.21
C ILE A 23 1.04 -1.46 18.44
N ASP A 24 0.33 -2.35 19.11
CA ASP A 24 -0.92 -2.93 18.65
C ASP A 24 -1.81 -3.27 19.85
N PHE A 25 -3.12 -3.27 19.69
CA PHE A 25 -4.04 -3.67 20.76
C PHE A 25 -4.18 -5.19 20.89
N ASN A 26 -3.75 -5.95 19.86
CA ASN A 26 -3.88 -7.40 19.77
C ASN A 26 -2.71 -8.09 20.46
N ALA A 27 -2.91 -8.58 21.67
CA ALA A 27 -1.85 -9.25 22.44
C ALA A 27 -1.20 -10.43 21.69
N PRO A 28 -1.92 -11.39 21.05
CA PRO A 28 -1.31 -12.44 20.27
C PRO A 28 -0.44 -11.96 19.11
N ALA A 29 -0.74 -10.80 18.53
CA ALA A 29 0.08 -10.21 17.47
C ALA A 29 1.38 -9.62 18.05
N ILE A 30 1.31 -8.94 19.19
CA ILE A 30 2.50 -8.42 19.91
C ILE A 30 3.39 -9.57 20.43
N ASP A 31 2.80 -10.68 20.88
CA ASP A 31 3.61 -11.85 21.29
C ASP A 31 4.39 -12.41 20.09
N THR A 32 3.74 -12.51 18.93
CA THR A 32 4.42 -12.88 17.68
C THR A 32 5.48 -11.86 17.29
N PHE A 33 5.17 -10.56 17.43
CA PHE A 33 6.15 -9.49 17.19
C PHE A 33 7.38 -9.65 18.07
N LYS A 34 7.22 -9.77 19.38
CA LYS A 34 8.33 -9.95 20.34
C LYS A 34 9.20 -11.16 20.02
N ALA A 35 8.58 -12.28 19.64
CA ALA A 35 9.31 -13.50 19.27
C ALA A 35 10.22 -13.30 18.04
N ASN A 36 9.82 -12.42 17.10
CA ASN A 36 10.59 -12.16 15.89
C ASN A 36 11.52 -10.94 15.97
N TYR A 37 11.29 -10.05 16.93
CA TYR A 37 12.06 -8.80 17.10
C TYR A 37 12.55 -8.64 18.54
N PRO A 38 13.40 -9.55 19.05
CA PRO A 38 13.85 -9.52 20.45
C PRO A 38 14.64 -8.24 20.79
N ASN A 39 15.18 -7.57 19.78
CA ASN A 39 15.99 -6.34 19.95
C ASN A 39 15.14 -5.05 19.91
N VAL A 40 13.82 -5.13 19.67
CA VAL A 40 12.93 -3.96 19.74
C VAL A 40 12.56 -3.71 21.20
N PRO A 41 12.96 -2.57 21.79
CA PRO A 41 12.86 -2.37 23.23
C PRO A 41 11.41 -2.23 23.70
N HIS A 42 10.53 -1.70 22.84
CA HIS A 42 9.15 -1.36 23.22
C HIS A 42 8.14 -1.97 22.25
N ALA A 43 7.82 -3.26 22.42
CA ALA A 43 6.69 -3.91 21.76
C ALA A 43 5.51 -3.98 22.74
N LEU A 44 4.49 -3.12 22.53
CA LEU A 44 3.48 -2.79 23.51
C LEU A 44 2.09 -3.24 23.09
N VAL A 45 1.40 -3.96 23.98
CA VAL A 45 -0.05 -4.19 23.85
C VAL A 45 -0.76 -2.97 24.39
N LYS A 46 -1.17 -2.05 23.51
CA LYS A 46 -1.85 -0.82 23.89
C LYS A 46 -2.93 -0.46 22.88
N ASP A 47 -4.04 0.06 23.41
CA ASP A 47 -5.07 0.71 22.60
C ASP A 47 -4.66 2.17 22.39
N LEU A 48 -4.46 2.55 21.13
CA LEU A 48 -4.02 3.89 20.75
C LEU A 48 -5.06 4.97 21.05
N THR A 49 -6.33 4.61 21.27
CA THR A 49 -7.37 5.58 21.68
C THR A 49 -7.15 6.09 23.10
N SER A 50 -6.54 5.29 23.96
CA SER A 50 -6.27 5.61 25.37
C SER A 50 -4.79 5.84 25.69
N PHE A 51 -3.87 5.21 24.96
CA PHE A 51 -2.44 5.39 25.14
C PHE A 51 -1.98 6.69 24.46
N ARG A 52 -1.30 7.56 25.20
CA ARG A 52 -0.95 8.90 24.71
C ARG A 52 0.47 8.94 24.17
N PRO A 53 0.74 9.82 23.18
CA PRO A 53 2.12 10.02 22.66
C PRO A 53 3.12 10.37 23.76
N GLU A 54 2.72 11.16 24.76
CA GLU A 54 3.56 11.58 25.89
C GLU A 54 4.00 10.39 26.77
N ASP A 55 3.17 9.36 26.87
CA ASP A 55 3.52 8.15 27.61
C ASP A 55 4.47 7.26 26.83
N LEU A 56 4.37 7.25 25.51
CA LEU A 56 5.36 6.59 24.66
C LEU A 56 6.69 7.34 24.67
N ASP A 57 6.66 8.67 24.67
CA ASP A 57 7.87 9.51 24.66
C ASP A 57 8.75 9.25 25.90
N LYS A 58 8.15 9.07 27.08
CA LYS A 58 8.87 8.67 28.29
C LYS A 58 9.64 7.35 28.17
N LEU A 59 9.19 6.47 27.27
CA LEU A 59 9.82 5.17 27.05
C LEU A 59 10.96 5.24 26.02
N ILE A 60 10.80 6.08 24.98
CA ILE A 60 11.74 6.14 23.87
C ILE A 60 12.73 7.31 23.95
N ALA A 61 12.53 8.27 24.84
CA ALA A 61 13.45 9.41 25.01
C ALA A 61 14.88 8.93 25.36
N PRO A 62 15.93 9.58 24.86
CA PRO A 62 15.95 10.84 24.07
C PRO A 62 15.90 10.62 22.53
N GLU A 63 15.43 9.48 22.08
CA GLU A 63 15.44 9.12 20.66
C GLU A 63 14.50 10.02 19.83
N ARG A 64 14.92 10.36 18.62
CA ARG A 64 14.10 11.07 17.65
C ARG A 64 13.38 10.09 16.74
N VAL A 65 12.13 10.37 16.43
CA VAL A 65 11.32 9.58 15.51
C VAL A 65 11.36 10.22 14.12
N ASP A 66 12.09 9.61 13.19
CA ASP A 66 12.19 10.08 11.81
C ASP A 66 11.07 9.55 10.91
N LEU A 67 10.53 8.37 11.24
CA LEU A 67 9.49 7.69 10.46
C LEU A 67 8.42 7.09 11.37
N ILE A 68 7.17 7.36 11.06
CA ILE A 68 6.01 6.64 11.64
C ILE A 68 5.32 5.85 10.54
N VAL A 69 5.12 4.55 10.76
CA VAL A 69 4.35 3.69 9.86
C VAL A 69 3.19 3.02 10.58
N GLY A 70 2.11 2.74 9.86
CA GLY A 70 1.00 1.98 10.42
C GLY A 70 -0.13 1.71 9.45
N GLY A 71 -0.93 0.69 9.78
CA GLY A 71 -2.15 0.34 9.06
C GLY A 71 -3.36 0.45 9.98
N PRO A 72 -3.92 1.64 10.22
CA PRO A 72 -5.12 1.75 11.02
C PRO A 72 -6.27 0.92 10.42
N PRO A 73 -7.05 0.20 11.24
CA PRO A 73 -8.08 -0.71 10.75
C PRO A 73 -9.09 -0.03 9.84
N CYS A 74 -9.34 -0.65 8.69
CA CYS A 74 -10.29 -0.22 7.68
C CYS A 74 -11.57 -1.07 7.73
N GLN A 75 -12.08 -1.37 8.92
CA GLN A 75 -13.28 -2.18 9.02
C GLN A 75 -14.50 -1.34 8.63
N GLY A 76 -15.08 -1.65 7.49
CA GLY A 76 -16.19 -0.92 6.86
C GLY A 76 -15.93 -0.55 5.40
N PHE A 77 -14.68 -0.63 4.92
CA PHE A 77 -14.29 -0.26 3.55
C PHE A 77 -13.85 -1.46 2.69
N SER A 78 -13.77 -2.66 3.27
CA SER A 78 -13.36 -3.87 2.54
C SER A 78 -14.50 -4.42 1.69
N LYS A 79 -14.27 -4.60 0.38
CA LYS A 79 -15.20 -5.27 -0.55
C LYS A 79 -15.64 -6.67 -0.07
N ALA A 80 -14.80 -7.37 0.70
CA ALA A 80 -15.12 -8.69 1.26
C ALA A 80 -16.32 -8.69 2.21
N ARG A 81 -16.70 -7.55 2.79
CA ARG A 81 -17.90 -7.41 3.65
C ARG A 81 -19.15 -6.98 2.88
N GLN A 82 -19.02 -6.43 1.69
CA GLN A 82 -20.18 -6.06 0.85
C GLN A 82 -20.90 -7.30 0.32
N VAL A 83 -20.22 -8.46 0.28
CA VAL A 83 -20.74 -9.73 -0.24
C VAL A 83 -21.51 -10.54 0.83
N ASP A 84 -21.38 -10.21 2.11
CA ASP A 84 -22.03 -10.98 3.21
C ASP A 84 -23.57 -10.76 3.31
N GLY A 85 -24.21 -10.14 2.30
CA GLY A 85 -25.67 -10.12 2.14
C GLY A 85 -26.50 -9.47 3.27
N ALA A 86 -25.86 -9.01 4.33
CA ALA A 86 -26.52 -8.30 5.41
C ALA A 86 -26.59 -6.82 5.08
N ASN A 87 -27.82 -6.26 5.03
CA ASN A 87 -28.11 -4.83 4.92
C ASN A 87 -27.42 -4.04 6.04
N HIS A 88 -26.15 -3.66 5.84
CA HIS A 88 -25.32 -2.99 6.85
C HIS A 88 -25.14 -1.48 6.58
N GLY A 89 -25.97 -0.87 5.73
CA GLY A 89 -25.86 0.55 5.38
C GLY A 89 -25.66 1.45 6.60
N ASP A 90 -26.54 1.37 7.60
CA ASP A 90 -26.52 2.25 8.77
C ASP A 90 -25.46 1.86 9.81
N ARG A 91 -25.12 0.58 9.97
CA ARG A 91 -24.07 0.13 10.90
C ARG A 91 -22.65 0.50 10.44
N LEU A 92 -22.46 0.73 9.15
CA LEU A 92 -21.18 1.15 8.60
C LEU A 92 -20.91 2.64 8.86
N ILE A 93 -21.94 3.46 9.04
CA ILE A 93 -21.81 4.91 9.26
C ILE A 93 -21.29 5.23 10.66
N HIS A 94 -21.57 4.40 11.66
CA HIS A 94 -21.25 4.62 13.07
C HIS A 94 -20.18 3.67 13.65
N ASP A 95 -19.33 3.04 12.82
CA ASP A 95 -18.25 2.20 13.34
C ASP A 95 -17.08 3.07 13.85
N PRO A 96 -16.83 3.13 15.19
CA PRO A 96 -15.80 4.01 15.78
C PRO A 96 -14.37 3.67 15.31
N ARG A 97 -14.19 2.49 14.67
CA ARG A 97 -12.89 2.09 14.10
C ARG A 97 -12.53 2.85 12.82
N ARG A 98 -13.47 3.60 12.24
CA ARG A 98 -13.21 4.44 11.07
C ARG A 98 -12.31 5.61 11.40
N ASP A 99 -12.36 6.10 12.62
CA ASP A 99 -11.62 7.28 13.07
C ASP A 99 -10.24 6.93 13.65
N LEU A 100 -9.85 5.63 13.65
CA LEU A 100 -8.54 5.21 14.17
C LEU A 100 -7.35 5.76 13.35
N TYR A 101 -7.56 6.25 12.12
CA TYR A 101 -6.54 6.99 11.41
C TYR A 101 -6.20 8.32 12.11
N GLN A 102 -7.14 8.94 12.83
CA GLN A 102 -6.89 10.15 13.61
C GLN A 102 -5.95 9.86 14.79
N GLU A 103 -6.06 8.67 15.38
CA GLU A 103 -5.11 8.24 16.41
C GLU A 103 -3.69 8.10 15.83
N PHE A 104 -3.55 7.61 14.61
CA PHE A 104 -2.27 7.62 13.91
C PHE A 104 -1.77 9.06 13.70
N LEU A 105 -2.61 9.96 13.21
CA LEU A 105 -2.26 11.38 12.98
C LEU A 105 -1.95 12.11 14.28
N ARG A 106 -2.55 11.74 15.42
CA ARG A 106 -2.21 12.29 16.74
C ARG A 106 -0.73 12.06 17.10
N TYR A 107 -0.20 10.88 16.81
CA TYR A 107 1.22 10.60 17.00
C TYR A 107 2.09 11.32 15.96
N VAL A 108 1.65 11.42 14.71
CA VAL A 108 2.33 12.24 13.69
C VAL A 108 2.43 13.71 14.14
N LYS A 109 1.33 14.26 14.69
CA LYS A 109 1.30 15.62 15.25
C LYS A 109 2.31 15.81 16.39
N TYR A 110 2.41 14.85 17.28
CA TYR A 110 3.28 14.94 18.46
C TYR A 110 4.76 14.81 18.10
N TYR A 111 5.12 13.76 17.35
CA TYR A 111 6.52 13.44 17.04
C TYR A 111 7.08 14.25 15.87
N GLN A 112 6.24 14.80 15.02
CA GLN A 112 6.64 15.52 13.82
C GLN A 112 7.73 14.76 13.02
N PRO A 113 7.52 13.47 12.64
CA PRO A 113 8.51 12.70 11.90
C PRO A 113 8.79 13.35 10.53
N LYS A 114 9.97 13.10 9.97
CA LYS A 114 10.29 13.56 8.59
C LYS A 114 9.33 12.98 7.56
N VAL A 115 8.98 11.69 7.77
CA VAL A 115 8.07 10.95 6.89
C VAL A 115 7.08 10.15 7.73
N PHE A 116 5.86 10.03 7.27
CA PHE A 116 4.96 8.98 7.74
C PHE A 116 4.42 8.15 6.57
N ILE A 117 4.10 6.89 6.81
CA ILE A 117 3.42 6.02 5.85
C ILE A 117 2.22 5.38 6.52
N MET A 118 1.02 5.71 6.06
CA MET A 118 -0.22 5.08 6.49
C MET A 118 -0.72 4.12 5.41
N GLU A 119 -0.86 2.84 5.75
CA GLU A 119 -1.36 1.81 4.84
C GLU A 119 -2.86 1.59 5.04
N ASN A 120 -3.56 1.32 3.92
CA ASN A 120 -4.95 0.92 3.95
C ASN A 120 -5.32 0.08 2.70
N VAL A 121 -6.57 -0.36 2.61
CA VAL A 121 -7.08 -1.06 1.43
C VAL A 121 -7.49 -0.07 0.33
N PRO A 122 -7.42 -0.44 -0.96
CA PRO A 122 -7.82 0.44 -2.07
C PRO A 122 -9.27 0.92 -1.97
N GLY A 123 -10.16 0.11 -1.37
CA GLY A 123 -11.56 0.48 -1.17
C GLY A 123 -11.80 1.75 -0.33
N LEU A 124 -10.79 2.21 0.44
CA LEU A 124 -10.85 3.48 1.15
C LEU A 124 -11.04 4.67 0.19
N ARG A 125 -10.51 4.57 -1.03
CA ARG A 125 -10.56 5.64 -2.05
C ARG A 125 -11.98 5.99 -2.47
N SER A 126 -12.87 4.99 -2.52
CA SER A 126 -14.28 5.16 -2.93
C SER A 126 -15.28 5.07 -1.77
N ALA A 127 -14.85 4.65 -0.59
CA ALA A 127 -15.71 4.48 0.56
C ALA A 127 -16.34 5.82 1.01
N ALA A 128 -17.64 5.82 1.26
CA ALA A 128 -18.40 7.04 1.60
C ALA A 128 -18.16 8.19 0.58
N GLY A 129 -18.14 7.87 -0.71
CA GLY A 129 -17.89 8.89 -1.75
C GLY A 129 -16.48 9.49 -1.74
N GLY A 130 -15.50 8.82 -1.11
CA GLY A 130 -14.12 9.31 -1.00
C GLY A 130 -13.85 10.21 0.22
N GLU A 131 -14.82 10.36 1.10
CA GLU A 131 -14.72 11.25 2.27
C GLU A 131 -13.48 10.95 3.14
N PHE A 132 -13.24 9.67 3.45
CA PHE A 132 -12.11 9.29 4.30
C PHE A 132 -10.76 9.47 3.61
N PHE A 133 -10.71 9.18 2.32
CA PHE A 133 -9.52 9.41 1.51
C PHE A 133 -9.13 10.89 1.51
N THR A 134 -10.12 11.76 1.43
CA THR A 134 -9.97 13.22 1.48
C THR A 134 -9.59 13.68 2.88
N LYS A 135 -10.27 13.21 3.94
CA LYS A 135 -10.01 13.60 5.33
C LYS A 135 -8.55 13.31 5.74
N VAL A 136 -8.04 12.11 5.44
CA VAL A 136 -6.63 11.78 5.74
C VAL A 136 -5.67 12.81 5.14
N GLN A 137 -5.92 13.26 3.92
CA GLN A 137 -5.05 14.22 3.25
C GLN A 137 -5.20 15.63 3.84
N VAL A 138 -6.44 16.09 4.10
CA VAL A 138 -6.70 17.42 4.69
C VAL A 138 -6.08 17.52 6.07
N GLU A 139 -6.43 16.60 6.97
CA GLU A 139 -5.97 16.62 8.34
C GLU A 139 -4.44 16.51 8.43
N SER A 140 -3.82 15.70 7.57
CA SER A 140 -2.35 15.63 7.49
C SER A 140 -1.70 16.94 7.06
N ARG A 141 -2.34 17.69 6.15
CA ARG A 141 -1.84 19.00 5.73
C ARG A 141 -1.94 20.06 6.83
N GLU A 142 -3.02 20.04 7.59
CA GLU A 142 -3.18 20.89 8.78
C GLU A 142 -2.07 20.65 9.80
N LEU A 143 -1.51 19.42 9.82
CA LEU A 143 -0.36 19.07 10.64
C LEU A 143 1.00 19.48 10.04
N GLY A 144 1.03 20.11 8.88
CA GLY A 144 2.26 20.57 8.23
C GLY A 144 2.91 19.56 7.28
N TYR A 145 2.14 18.60 6.75
CA TYR A 145 2.64 17.58 5.82
C TYR A 145 2.12 17.78 4.40
N ARG A 146 2.93 17.41 3.41
CA ARG A 146 2.49 17.10 2.06
C ARG A 146 2.22 15.60 1.98
N VAL A 147 1.07 15.20 1.43
CA VAL A 147 0.65 13.79 1.40
C VAL A 147 0.44 13.33 -0.03
N ILE A 148 1.14 12.29 -0.41
CA ILE A 148 0.99 11.64 -1.70
C ILE A 148 0.27 10.31 -1.50
N PRO A 149 -0.93 10.12 -2.06
CA PRO A 149 -1.56 8.82 -2.12
C PRO A 149 -0.87 7.97 -3.19
N TYR A 150 -0.40 6.79 -2.81
CA TYR A 150 0.29 5.86 -3.69
C TYR A 150 -0.36 4.49 -3.62
N GLU A 151 -0.74 3.94 -4.76
CA GLU A 151 -1.27 2.58 -4.85
C GLU A 151 -0.12 1.61 -5.09
N VAL A 152 0.10 0.70 -4.15
CA VAL A 152 1.18 -0.26 -4.21
C VAL A 152 0.67 -1.63 -4.68
N GLU A 153 1.21 -2.08 -5.79
CA GLU A 153 1.02 -3.41 -6.36
C GLU A 153 2.12 -4.34 -5.84
N ALA A 154 1.80 -5.19 -4.88
CA ALA A 154 2.80 -5.97 -4.15
C ALA A 154 3.65 -6.88 -5.06
N TRP A 155 3.10 -7.37 -6.17
CA TRP A 155 3.85 -8.21 -7.13
C TRP A 155 5.01 -7.49 -7.81
N ARG A 156 4.95 -6.16 -7.94
CA ARG A 156 6.07 -5.35 -8.46
C ARG A 156 7.31 -5.37 -7.58
N PHE A 157 7.17 -5.91 -6.37
CA PHE A 157 8.25 -6.09 -5.39
C PHE A 157 8.59 -7.56 -5.16
N GLY A 158 8.04 -8.46 -5.98
CA GLY A 158 8.29 -9.90 -5.91
C GLY A 158 7.42 -10.63 -4.88
N VAL A 159 6.29 -10.07 -4.48
CA VAL A 159 5.30 -10.75 -3.64
C VAL A 159 4.38 -11.59 -4.52
N PRO A 160 4.27 -12.92 -4.34
CA PRO A 160 3.59 -13.82 -5.27
C PRO A 160 2.06 -13.81 -5.11
N GLN A 161 1.44 -12.62 -5.06
CA GLN A 161 -0.02 -12.48 -4.96
C GLN A 161 -0.54 -11.19 -5.59
N LYS A 162 -1.79 -11.23 -6.04
CA LYS A 162 -2.53 -10.09 -6.61
C LYS A 162 -3.01 -9.16 -5.48
N ARG A 163 -2.05 -8.57 -4.73
CA ARG A 163 -2.34 -7.70 -3.58
C ARG A 163 -2.07 -6.25 -3.91
N VAL A 164 -3.10 -5.43 -3.80
CA VAL A 164 -3.02 -3.98 -3.96
C VAL A 164 -3.31 -3.31 -2.62
N ARG A 165 -2.58 -2.24 -2.31
CA ARG A 165 -2.80 -1.42 -1.10
C ARG A 165 -2.66 0.05 -1.41
N GLN A 166 -3.43 0.86 -0.69
CA GLN A 166 -3.31 2.30 -0.69
C GLN A 166 -2.33 2.73 0.39
N LEU A 167 -1.30 3.46 0.02
CA LEU A 167 -0.42 4.15 0.96
C LEU A 167 -0.71 5.65 0.92
N PHE A 168 -0.62 6.31 2.08
CA PHE A 168 -0.50 7.76 2.19
C PHE A 168 0.90 8.03 2.70
N ILE A 169 1.73 8.63 1.85
CA ILE A 169 3.11 8.98 2.16
C ILE A 169 3.14 10.48 2.46
N GLY A 170 3.30 10.81 3.73
CA GLY A 170 3.37 12.19 4.19
C GLY A 170 4.81 12.61 4.48
N THR A 171 5.22 13.76 3.99
CA THR A 171 6.52 14.40 4.25
C THR A 171 6.32 15.80 4.77
N ARG A 172 7.16 16.25 5.71
CA ARG A 172 7.06 17.62 6.26
C ARG A 172 7.22 18.66 5.16
N ARG A 173 6.51 19.78 5.28
CA ARG A 173 6.51 20.85 4.25
C ARG A 173 7.88 21.44 3.98
N GLU A 174 8.72 21.56 4.98
CA GLU A 174 10.06 22.10 4.85
C GLU A 174 11.05 21.17 4.14
N LEU A 175 10.66 19.92 3.89
CA LEU A 175 11.47 18.97 3.11
C LEU A 175 11.04 19.00 1.65
N PRO A 176 11.91 18.58 0.72
CA PRO A 176 11.55 18.41 -0.68
C PRO A 176 10.35 17.46 -0.86
N LEU A 177 9.72 17.51 -2.03
CA LEU A 177 8.61 16.61 -2.34
C LEU A 177 9.09 15.17 -2.49
N PHE A 178 8.40 14.23 -1.86
CA PHE A 178 8.62 12.81 -2.12
C PHE A 178 7.93 12.41 -3.43
N ILE A 179 8.70 12.02 -4.42
CA ILE A 179 8.18 11.59 -5.71
C ILE A 179 8.29 10.06 -5.77
N PRO A 180 7.16 9.30 -5.73
CA PRO A 180 7.18 7.85 -5.70
C PRO A 180 8.04 7.24 -6.80
N ASP A 181 7.86 7.63 -8.05
CA ASP A 181 8.59 7.05 -9.20
C ASP A 181 10.11 7.28 -9.13
N ARG A 182 10.54 8.33 -8.40
CA ARG A 182 11.95 8.59 -8.17
C ARG A 182 12.57 7.67 -7.13
N TYR A 183 11.87 7.42 -6.04
CA TYR A 183 12.42 6.73 -4.86
C TYR A 183 11.96 5.28 -4.73
N ILE A 184 10.73 4.96 -5.16
CA ILE A 184 10.19 3.60 -5.09
C ILE A 184 10.65 2.83 -6.32
N LYS A 185 11.55 1.86 -6.12
CA LYS A 185 12.10 1.05 -7.22
C LYS A 185 11.37 -0.29 -7.30
N HIS A 186 10.67 -0.50 -8.41
CA HIS A 186 10.11 -1.81 -8.73
C HIS A 186 11.25 -2.80 -9.04
N THR A 187 11.08 -4.05 -8.64
CA THR A 187 12.03 -5.14 -8.89
C THR A 187 11.48 -6.16 -9.89
N HIS A 188 10.18 -6.14 -10.12
CA HIS A 188 9.46 -7.05 -11.00
C HIS A 188 8.53 -6.26 -11.93
N ALA A 189 8.28 -6.82 -13.11
CA ALA A 189 7.31 -6.27 -14.05
C ALA A 189 5.88 -6.35 -13.51
N GLY A 190 4.98 -5.55 -14.08
CA GLY A 190 3.55 -5.66 -13.85
C GLY A 190 2.95 -6.93 -14.44
N ILE A 191 1.70 -7.22 -14.08
CA ILE A 191 0.93 -8.28 -14.72
C ILE A 191 0.64 -7.81 -16.15
N GLU A 192 0.90 -8.68 -17.15
CA GLU A 192 0.71 -8.38 -18.57
C GLU A 192 1.68 -7.31 -19.14
N GLU A 193 2.63 -6.83 -18.35
CA GLU A 193 3.68 -5.93 -18.84
C GLU A 193 4.89 -6.72 -19.36
N PRO A 194 5.59 -6.21 -20.39
CA PRO A 194 6.83 -6.82 -20.84
C PRO A 194 7.90 -6.77 -19.74
N VAL A 195 8.73 -7.81 -19.68
CA VAL A 195 9.87 -7.87 -18.76
C VAL A 195 11.04 -7.13 -19.38
N GLU A 196 11.18 -5.85 -19.10
CA GLU A 196 12.17 -4.94 -19.66
C GLU A 196 12.90 -4.15 -18.56
N GLY A 197 13.91 -3.38 -18.92
CA GLY A 197 14.58 -2.44 -18.03
C GLY A 197 15.26 -3.10 -16.80
N GLY A 198 15.64 -4.38 -16.89
CA GLY A 198 16.25 -5.12 -15.78
C GLY A 198 15.25 -5.63 -14.72
N LEU A 199 13.96 -5.45 -14.95
CA LEU A 199 12.93 -6.03 -14.09
C LEU A 199 12.89 -7.55 -14.22
N LEU A 200 12.51 -8.22 -13.13
CA LEU A 200 12.25 -9.67 -13.12
C LEU A 200 10.78 -9.96 -13.46
N PRO A 201 10.46 -11.12 -14.01
CA PRO A 201 9.06 -11.53 -14.15
C PRO A 201 8.40 -11.70 -12.77
N PRO A 202 7.07 -11.50 -12.64
CA PRO A 202 6.35 -11.76 -11.39
C PRO A 202 6.64 -13.15 -10.81
N VAL A 203 6.68 -13.25 -9.49
CA VAL A 203 6.91 -14.53 -8.79
C VAL A 203 5.61 -15.33 -8.76
N THR A 204 5.60 -16.55 -9.28
CA THR A 204 4.42 -17.40 -9.29
C THR A 204 4.17 -18.09 -7.95
N LEU A 205 2.94 -18.56 -7.73
CA LEU A 205 2.59 -19.34 -6.55
C LEU A 205 3.46 -20.62 -6.44
N GLY A 206 3.64 -21.34 -7.53
CA GLY A 206 4.48 -22.54 -7.57
C GLY A 206 5.93 -22.26 -7.20
N GLU A 207 6.47 -21.13 -7.64
CA GLU A 207 7.81 -20.67 -7.25
C GLU A 207 7.91 -20.39 -5.74
N ALA A 208 6.83 -19.91 -5.14
CA ALA A 208 6.83 -19.55 -3.72
C ALA A 208 6.67 -20.74 -2.77
N ILE A 209 5.89 -21.76 -3.14
CA ILE A 209 5.50 -22.82 -2.21
C ILE A 209 5.84 -24.25 -2.69
N GLY A 210 6.29 -24.42 -3.93
CA GLY A 210 6.43 -25.74 -4.54
C GLY A 210 7.55 -26.63 -3.98
N ASP A 211 8.44 -26.08 -3.13
CA ASP A 211 9.47 -26.85 -2.40
C ASP A 211 9.03 -27.28 -0.99
N LEU A 212 7.83 -26.88 -0.57
CA LEU A 212 7.31 -27.27 0.75
C LEU A 212 6.84 -28.73 0.75
N PRO A 213 7.09 -29.49 1.84
CA PRO A 213 6.67 -30.89 1.96
C PRO A 213 5.17 -31.08 1.72
N HIS A 214 4.82 -32.22 1.14
CA HIS A 214 3.40 -32.59 1.01
C HIS A 214 2.78 -32.89 2.37
N ILE A 215 1.58 -32.38 2.62
CA ILE A 215 0.81 -32.61 3.84
C ILE A 215 -0.63 -32.99 3.50
N MET A 216 -1.20 -33.87 4.33
CA MET A 216 -2.59 -34.33 4.17
C MET A 216 -3.56 -33.41 4.93
N PRO A 217 -4.83 -33.32 4.52
CA PRO A 217 -5.87 -32.67 5.30
C PRO A 217 -5.89 -33.18 6.75
N GLY A 218 -5.91 -32.24 7.72
CA GLY A 218 -5.89 -32.59 9.15
C GLY A 218 -4.51 -32.85 9.73
N ASP A 219 -3.45 -32.71 8.94
CA ASP A 219 -2.08 -32.87 9.48
C ASP A 219 -1.70 -31.63 10.32
N ASP A 220 -1.57 -31.83 11.64
CA ASP A 220 -1.35 -30.80 12.66
C ASP A 220 0.11 -30.72 13.15
N ARG A 221 1.03 -31.49 12.57
CA ARG A 221 2.45 -31.48 12.93
C ARG A 221 3.07 -30.10 12.68
N PHE A 222 3.32 -29.39 13.74
CA PHE A 222 3.80 -28.00 13.67
C PHE A 222 5.25 -27.87 13.17
N HIS A 223 6.13 -28.85 13.48
CA HIS A 223 7.53 -28.90 13.05
C HIS A 223 7.72 -29.98 12.00
N ARG A 224 8.44 -29.66 10.93
CA ARG A 224 8.76 -30.58 9.84
C ARG A 224 10.19 -30.38 9.36
N LEU A 225 10.75 -31.39 8.75
CA LEU A 225 11.97 -31.25 7.98
C LEU A 225 11.60 -30.89 6.53
N TYR A 226 12.49 -30.18 5.86
CA TYR A 226 12.40 -30.02 4.43
C TYR A 226 12.75 -31.33 3.72
N GLU A 227 12.19 -31.52 2.53
CA GLU A 227 12.51 -32.65 1.65
C GLU A 227 13.59 -32.22 0.64
N PRO A 228 14.86 -32.67 0.78
CA PRO A 228 15.95 -32.21 -0.06
C PRO A 228 15.73 -32.45 -1.55
N GLU A 229 15.15 -33.61 -1.91
CA GLU A 229 14.91 -33.95 -3.32
C GLU A 229 13.79 -33.10 -3.94
N LEU A 230 12.73 -32.82 -3.18
CA LEU A 230 11.67 -31.92 -3.60
C LEU A 230 12.22 -30.51 -3.84
N ARG A 231 13.07 -30.02 -2.93
CA ARG A 231 13.74 -28.72 -3.08
C ARG A 231 14.68 -28.67 -4.28
N LYS A 232 15.46 -29.71 -4.54
CA LYS A 232 16.32 -29.80 -5.74
C LYS A 232 15.49 -29.76 -7.02
N ALA A 233 14.39 -30.51 -7.08
CA ALA A 233 13.48 -30.51 -8.22
C ALA A 233 12.84 -29.13 -8.42
N HIS A 234 12.43 -28.47 -7.34
CA HIS A 234 11.88 -27.13 -7.36
C HIS A 234 12.90 -26.10 -7.91
N ILE A 235 14.14 -26.11 -7.38
CA ILE A 235 15.22 -25.21 -7.82
C ILE A 235 15.55 -25.44 -9.31
N LYS A 236 15.52 -26.69 -9.78
CA LYS A 236 15.71 -27.00 -11.19
C LYS A 236 14.61 -26.39 -12.07
N LYS A 237 13.36 -26.35 -11.58
CA LYS A 237 12.21 -25.83 -12.34
C LYS A 237 12.11 -24.31 -12.28
N TYR A 238 12.22 -23.69 -11.11
CA TYR A 238 11.90 -22.29 -10.87
C TYR A 238 13.14 -21.41 -10.57
N GLY A 239 14.30 -21.99 -10.34
CA GLY A 239 15.47 -21.27 -9.85
C GLY A 239 15.42 -21.00 -8.34
N LYS A 240 16.32 -20.13 -7.88
CA LYS A 240 16.53 -19.85 -6.46
C LYS A 240 16.04 -18.47 -6.02
N ARG A 241 15.69 -17.59 -6.96
CA ARG A 241 15.49 -16.15 -6.67
C ARG A 241 14.52 -15.88 -5.51
N TYR A 242 13.38 -16.59 -5.45
CA TYR A 242 12.42 -16.40 -4.39
C TYR A 242 12.80 -17.15 -3.11
N ILE A 243 13.25 -18.41 -3.25
CA ILE A 243 13.74 -19.20 -2.10
C ILE A 243 14.87 -18.48 -1.39
N ASP A 244 15.83 -17.93 -2.11
CA ASP A 244 16.94 -17.18 -1.53
C ASP A 244 16.44 -15.95 -0.75
N LYS A 245 15.41 -15.24 -1.26
CA LYS A 245 14.82 -14.10 -0.54
C LYS A 245 14.08 -14.49 0.74
N VAL A 246 13.25 -15.54 0.71
CA VAL A 246 12.43 -15.93 1.87
C VAL A 246 13.12 -16.89 2.83
N LEU A 247 14.17 -17.60 2.36
CA LEU A 247 14.90 -18.58 3.16
C LEU A 247 16.29 -18.15 3.61
N LEU A 248 16.79 -17.00 3.14
CA LEU A 248 18.17 -16.52 3.36
C LEU A 248 18.68 -16.62 4.79
N ALA A 249 17.81 -16.41 5.77
CA ALA A 249 18.19 -16.49 7.19
C ALA A 249 17.99 -17.89 7.79
N ASN A 250 17.37 -18.82 7.09
CA ASN A 250 17.05 -20.13 7.64
C ASN A 250 18.16 -21.14 7.38
N LYS A 251 19.14 -21.20 8.28
CA LYS A 251 20.14 -22.25 8.31
C LYS A 251 19.62 -23.55 8.96
N ALA A 252 18.47 -23.52 9.61
CA ALA A 252 17.87 -24.68 10.23
C ALA A 252 17.05 -25.46 9.18
N ASN A 253 17.19 -26.77 9.18
CA ASN A 253 16.41 -27.66 8.30
C ASN A 253 14.98 -27.92 8.85
N VAL A 254 14.46 -27.03 9.69
CA VAL A 254 13.17 -27.19 10.35
C VAL A 254 12.20 -26.11 9.86
N LEU A 255 11.10 -26.58 9.33
CA LEU A 255 9.95 -25.77 8.92
C LEU A 255 8.89 -25.76 10.03
N THR A 256 8.28 -24.62 10.31
CA THR A 256 7.23 -24.48 11.31
C THR A 256 5.91 -24.01 10.69
N ALA A 257 4.79 -24.30 11.36
CA ALA A 257 3.45 -23.84 10.96
C ALA A 257 2.99 -24.34 9.56
N HIS A 258 3.60 -25.41 9.05
CA HIS A 258 3.15 -26.04 7.82
C HIS A 258 2.17 -27.18 8.16
N THR A 259 0.98 -26.77 8.59
CA THR A 259 -0.11 -27.63 9.05
C THR A 259 -1.32 -27.50 8.12
N ALA A 260 -2.12 -28.53 7.98
CA ALA A 260 -3.32 -28.50 7.16
C ALA A 260 -4.57 -28.62 8.05
N ARG A 261 -5.56 -27.76 7.79
CA ARG A 261 -6.85 -27.91 8.46
C ARG A 261 -7.57 -29.18 7.98
N PRO A 262 -8.41 -29.78 8.82
CA PRO A 262 -9.32 -30.82 8.37
C PRO A 262 -10.36 -30.23 7.41
N HIS A 263 -10.78 -31.04 6.43
CA HIS A 263 -11.86 -30.73 5.52
C HIS A 263 -12.89 -31.87 5.55
N SER A 264 -14.14 -31.56 5.32
CA SER A 264 -15.18 -32.59 5.17
C SER A 264 -14.95 -33.41 3.90
N GLN A 265 -15.44 -34.66 3.89
CA GLN A 265 -15.37 -35.49 2.68
C GLN A 265 -16.05 -34.82 1.47
N ARG A 266 -17.13 -34.09 1.71
CA ARG A 266 -17.80 -33.29 0.70
C ARG A 266 -16.86 -32.23 0.12
N ASP A 267 -16.20 -31.46 0.98
CA ASP A 267 -15.28 -30.39 0.51
C ASP A 267 -14.12 -30.98 -0.30
N LEU A 268 -13.57 -32.13 0.14
CA LEU A 268 -12.50 -32.82 -0.58
C LEU A 268 -12.96 -33.32 -1.96
N ARG A 269 -14.19 -33.82 -2.10
CA ARG A 269 -14.73 -34.19 -3.43
C ARG A 269 -14.88 -32.97 -4.32
N ASP A 270 -15.36 -31.87 -3.78
CA ASP A 270 -15.48 -30.62 -4.55
C ASP A 270 -14.10 -30.05 -4.95
N PHE A 271 -13.09 -30.15 -4.07
CA PHE A 271 -11.72 -29.73 -4.42
C PHE A 271 -11.11 -30.56 -5.55
N MET A 272 -11.43 -31.86 -5.62
CA MET A 272 -10.97 -32.74 -6.70
C MET A 272 -11.61 -32.41 -8.04
N ARG A 273 -12.86 -31.90 -8.05
CA ARG A 273 -13.56 -31.49 -9.27
C ARG A 273 -13.01 -30.20 -9.88
N LEU A 274 -12.35 -29.35 -9.07
CA LEU A 274 -11.76 -28.11 -9.55
C LEU A 274 -10.43 -28.35 -10.27
N ARG A 275 -10.25 -27.73 -11.43
CA ARG A 275 -8.96 -27.61 -12.12
C ARG A 275 -8.13 -26.49 -11.48
N GLU A 276 -6.82 -26.48 -11.71
CA GLU A 276 -5.97 -25.36 -11.28
C GLU A 276 -6.45 -24.05 -11.90
N GLY A 277 -6.53 -22.98 -11.10
CA GLY A 277 -7.04 -21.67 -11.48
C GLY A 277 -8.57 -21.57 -11.55
N GLU A 278 -9.31 -22.65 -11.30
CA GLU A 278 -10.76 -22.70 -11.45
C GLU A 278 -11.47 -22.41 -10.13
N ASN A 279 -12.58 -21.70 -10.20
CA ASN A 279 -13.51 -21.53 -9.09
C ASN A 279 -14.78 -22.37 -9.29
N SER A 280 -15.60 -22.47 -8.24
CA SER A 280 -16.85 -23.27 -8.26
C SER A 280 -17.83 -22.84 -9.37
N LYS A 281 -17.91 -21.55 -9.71
CA LYS A 281 -18.76 -21.06 -10.81
C LYS A 281 -18.30 -21.61 -12.16
N GLN A 282 -16.99 -21.62 -12.40
CA GLN A 282 -16.41 -22.13 -13.64
C GLN A 282 -16.56 -23.64 -13.75
N ALA A 283 -16.36 -24.39 -12.65
CA ALA A 283 -16.57 -25.82 -12.61
C ALA A 283 -18.03 -26.21 -12.93
N ILE A 284 -18.99 -25.53 -12.30
CA ILE A 284 -20.42 -25.70 -12.60
C ILE A 284 -20.73 -25.37 -14.07
N GLY A 285 -20.16 -24.29 -14.58
CA GLY A 285 -20.31 -23.91 -16.00
C GLY A 285 -19.76 -24.95 -16.97
N ARG A 286 -18.81 -25.81 -16.53
CA ARG A 286 -18.24 -26.91 -17.27
C ARG A 286 -19.04 -28.23 -17.11
N GLY A 287 -20.11 -28.21 -16.31
CA GLY A 287 -20.97 -29.39 -16.06
C GLY A 287 -20.62 -30.20 -14.82
N GLU A 288 -19.74 -29.71 -13.95
CA GLU A 288 -19.46 -30.40 -12.67
C GLU A 288 -20.58 -30.18 -11.64
N GLU A 289 -20.97 -31.23 -10.97
CA GLU A 289 -21.91 -31.18 -9.85
C GLU A 289 -21.16 -30.92 -8.55
N MET A 290 -21.23 -29.69 -8.04
CA MET A 290 -20.64 -29.30 -6.76
C MET A 290 -21.60 -29.58 -5.61
N GLU A 291 -21.05 -30.05 -4.47
CA GLU A 291 -21.81 -30.48 -3.28
C GLU A 291 -21.85 -29.44 -2.16
N PHE A 292 -21.17 -28.31 -2.33
CA PHE A 292 -21.08 -27.28 -1.27
C PHE A 292 -22.46 -26.72 -0.86
N PRO A 293 -22.67 -26.40 0.45
CA PRO A 293 -23.98 -26.10 1.02
C PRO A 293 -24.40 -24.64 0.89
N TYR A 294 -23.63 -23.84 0.16
CA TYR A 294 -23.87 -22.42 0.04
C TYR A 294 -24.89 -22.10 -1.06
N ASP A 295 -25.62 -20.99 -0.88
CA ASP A 295 -26.47 -20.43 -1.91
C ASP A 295 -25.64 -20.14 -3.17
N ARG A 296 -26.02 -20.83 -4.26
CA ARG A 296 -25.32 -20.77 -5.55
C ARG A 296 -25.49 -19.43 -6.26
N GLU A 297 -26.49 -18.65 -5.89
CA GLU A 297 -26.71 -17.30 -6.44
C GLU A 297 -25.76 -16.27 -5.83
N ASN A 298 -25.53 -16.37 -4.52
CA ASN A 298 -24.75 -15.39 -3.76
C ASN A 298 -23.27 -15.77 -3.57
N PHE A 299 -22.90 -17.06 -3.69
CA PHE A 299 -21.54 -17.55 -3.38
C PHE A 299 -20.94 -18.40 -4.51
N LYS A 300 -21.00 -17.86 -5.73
CA LYS A 300 -20.59 -18.58 -6.96
C LYS A 300 -19.10 -18.89 -7.06
N ASP A 301 -18.25 -18.14 -6.38
CA ASP A 301 -16.78 -18.20 -6.44
C ASP A 301 -16.12 -18.65 -5.12
N ARG A 302 -16.93 -19.19 -4.20
CA ARG A 302 -16.45 -19.50 -2.84
C ARG A 302 -15.34 -20.54 -2.80
N TYR A 303 -15.39 -21.57 -3.64
CA TYR A 303 -14.30 -22.52 -3.80
C TYR A 303 -13.42 -22.07 -4.94
N THR A 304 -12.16 -21.77 -4.64
CA THR A 304 -11.20 -21.34 -5.65
C THR A 304 -9.90 -22.11 -5.48
N LYS A 305 -9.55 -22.92 -6.48
CA LYS A 305 -8.28 -23.62 -6.56
C LYS A 305 -7.27 -22.70 -7.23
N GLN A 306 -6.20 -22.41 -6.53
CA GLN A 306 -5.17 -21.53 -7.04
C GLN A 306 -4.42 -22.15 -8.22
N HIS A 307 -3.75 -21.35 -9.04
CA HIS A 307 -2.94 -21.82 -10.17
C HIS A 307 -1.44 -21.69 -9.85
N ARG A 308 -0.68 -22.79 -10.05
CA ARG A 308 0.75 -22.80 -9.69
C ARG A 308 1.62 -21.83 -10.48
N ASP A 309 1.29 -21.58 -11.73
CA ASP A 309 2.08 -20.74 -12.64
C ASP A 309 1.56 -19.30 -12.72
N GLU A 310 0.64 -18.91 -11.80
CA GLU A 310 0.11 -17.57 -11.65
C GLU A 310 0.41 -16.98 -10.27
N LEU A 311 0.09 -15.70 -10.10
CA LEU A 311 0.03 -15.04 -8.80
C LEU A 311 -1.14 -15.59 -7.99
N CYS A 312 -0.92 -15.86 -6.72
CA CYS A 312 -1.99 -16.22 -5.79
C CYS A 312 -3.00 -15.07 -5.64
N SER A 313 -4.24 -15.40 -5.34
CA SER A 313 -5.23 -14.45 -4.86
C SER A 313 -4.74 -13.73 -3.59
N THR A 314 -5.24 -12.52 -3.33
CA THR A 314 -4.83 -11.73 -2.15
C THR A 314 -5.11 -12.48 -0.85
N ILE A 315 -4.06 -12.83 -0.10
CA ILE A 315 -4.16 -13.44 1.24
C ILE A 315 -4.83 -12.43 2.18
N VAL A 316 -5.94 -12.85 2.79
CA VAL A 316 -6.76 -12.03 3.68
C VAL A 316 -6.93 -12.67 5.05
N ALA A 317 -7.21 -11.87 6.08
CA ALA A 317 -7.43 -12.37 7.44
C ALA A 317 -8.63 -13.33 7.57
N HIS A 318 -9.58 -13.26 6.65
CA HIS A 318 -10.75 -14.16 6.60
C HIS A 318 -10.36 -15.64 6.39
N LEU A 319 -9.19 -15.90 5.84
CA LEU A 319 -8.61 -17.25 5.73
C LEU A 319 -8.58 -18.00 7.07
N LYS A 320 -8.62 -17.28 8.20
CA LYS A 320 -8.76 -17.88 9.55
C LYS A 320 -10.05 -18.67 9.76
N LYS A 321 -11.14 -18.31 9.07
CA LYS A 321 -12.46 -18.96 9.22
C LYS A 321 -12.54 -20.23 8.41
N ASP A 322 -12.25 -20.13 7.11
CA ASP A 322 -12.19 -21.25 6.18
C ASP A 322 -11.11 -20.98 5.12
N GLY A 323 -10.71 -21.98 4.40
CA GLY A 323 -9.69 -21.90 3.36
C GLY A 323 -10.25 -22.14 1.96
N LEU A 324 -11.55 -22.04 1.77
CA LEU A 324 -12.24 -22.50 0.56
C LEU A 324 -11.91 -21.67 -0.67
N MET A 325 -11.57 -20.38 -0.48
CA MET A 325 -11.08 -19.51 -1.54
C MET A 325 -9.57 -19.69 -1.84
N PHE A 326 -8.89 -20.55 -1.09
CA PHE A 326 -7.44 -20.74 -1.16
C PHE A 326 -7.09 -22.22 -1.18
N ILE A 327 -7.71 -22.97 -2.11
CA ILE A 327 -7.42 -24.39 -2.31
C ILE A 327 -6.05 -24.49 -2.97
N HIS A 328 -5.20 -25.37 -2.42
CA HIS A 328 -3.84 -25.59 -2.93
C HIS A 328 -3.87 -26.07 -4.40
N PRO A 329 -2.99 -25.58 -5.27
CA PRO A 329 -3.05 -25.89 -6.70
C PRO A 329 -2.95 -27.38 -7.01
N VAL A 330 -2.15 -28.12 -6.24
CA VAL A 330 -1.83 -29.54 -6.53
C VAL A 330 -2.39 -30.51 -5.49
N GLN A 331 -2.44 -30.09 -4.21
CA GLN A 331 -2.87 -30.95 -3.10
C GLN A 331 -4.36 -30.71 -2.78
N CYS A 332 -5.08 -31.78 -2.47
CA CYS A 332 -6.53 -31.70 -2.17
C CYS A 332 -6.76 -31.16 -0.75
N ARG A 333 -6.44 -29.88 -0.52
CA ARG A 333 -6.59 -29.15 0.74
C ARG A 333 -6.51 -27.64 0.51
N SER A 334 -6.88 -26.86 1.51
CA SER A 334 -6.56 -25.41 1.51
C SER A 334 -5.09 -25.16 1.86
N LEU A 335 -4.62 -23.93 1.63
CA LEU A 335 -3.27 -23.50 1.98
C LEU A 335 -3.02 -23.64 3.49
N SER A 336 -1.77 -23.93 3.85
CA SER A 336 -1.27 -23.93 5.22
C SER A 336 -0.90 -22.52 5.68
N PRO A 337 -0.77 -22.24 7.01
CA PRO A 337 -0.26 -20.97 7.49
C PRO A 337 1.12 -20.60 6.96
N ARG A 338 2.03 -21.58 6.79
CA ARG A 338 3.37 -21.34 6.24
C ARG A 338 3.32 -20.98 4.75
N GLU A 339 2.48 -21.64 3.97
CA GLU A 339 2.26 -21.29 2.57
C GLU A 339 1.71 -19.87 2.46
N ALA A 340 0.70 -19.51 3.26
CA ALA A 340 0.17 -18.15 3.30
C ALA A 340 1.24 -17.12 3.70
N ALA A 341 2.11 -17.44 4.65
CA ALA A 341 3.21 -16.58 5.06
C ALA A 341 4.23 -16.36 3.93
N ARG A 342 4.61 -17.43 3.21
CA ARG A 342 5.50 -17.31 2.05
C ARG A 342 4.89 -16.48 0.93
N ILE A 343 3.59 -16.66 0.66
CA ILE A 343 2.85 -15.85 -0.32
C ILE A 343 2.84 -14.37 0.08
N GLN A 344 2.87 -14.08 1.37
CA GLN A 344 3.04 -12.73 1.92
C GLN A 344 4.51 -12.29 2.05
N SER A 345 5.45 -13.06 1.50
CA SER A 345 6.90 -12.81 1.58
C SER A 345 7.53 -12.84 2.99
N PHE A 346 6.91 -13.51 3.95
CA PHE A 346 7.58 -13.79 5.23
C PHE A 346 8.62 -14.90 5.06
N PRO A 347 9.81 -14.76 5.66
CA PRO A 347 10.82 -15.81 5.64
C PRO A 347 10.40 -17.01 6.49
N ASP A 348 10.95 -18.19 6.18
CA ASP A 348 10.64 -19.41 6.93
C ASP A 348 11.13 -19.39 8.38
N THR A 349 12.11 -18.52 8.67
CA THR A 349 12.56 -18.23 10.04
C THR A 349 11.55 -17.43 10.84
N PHE A 350 10.57 -16.79 10.20
CA PHE A 350 9.56 -16.02 10.90
C PHE A 350 8.68 -16.94 11.75
N ILE A 351 8.68 -16.70 13.06
CA ILE A 351 7.95 -17.48 14.04
C ILE A 351 6.46 -17.11 13.96
N LEU A 352 5.64 -18.10 13.63
CA LEU A 352 4.18 -17.97 13.60
C LEU A 352 3.56 -18.61 14.85
N PRO A 353 2.39 -18.12 15.30
CA PRO A 353 1.64 -18.77 16.38
C PRO A 353 1.33 -20.25 16.08
N ARG A 354 1.26 -21.08 17.13
CA ARG A 354 0.83 -22.46 16.96
C ARG A 354 -0.62 -22.58 16.48
N ALA A 355 -1.50 -21.68 16.94
CA ALA A 355 -2.90 -21.66 16.52
C ALA A 355 -3.01 -21.17 15.06
N PRO A 356 -3.44 -22.03 14.11
CA PRO A 356 -3.54 -21.65 12.70
C PRO A 356 -4.43 -20.42 12.46
N THR A 357 -5.49 -20.28 13.26
CA THR A 357 -6.42 -19.13 13.17
C THR A 357 -5.72 -17.79 13.45
N HIS A 358 -4.81 -17.75 14.42
CA HIS A 358 -4.01 -16.57 14.71
C HIS A 358 -2.98 -16.33 13.59
N SER A 359 -2.30 -17.36 13.12
CA SER A 359 -1.34 -17.29 12.03
C SER A 359 -1.97 -16.70 10.77
N PHE A 360 -3.13 -17.23 10.33
CA PHE A 360 -3.83 -16.72 9.16
C PHE A 360 -4.32 -15.28 9.34
N ALA A 361 -4.85 -14.94 10.52
CA ALA A 361 -5.30 -13.58 10.80
C ALA A 361 -4.14 -12.57 10.74
N GLN A 362 -3.01 -12.90 11.37
CA GLN A 362 -1.83 -12.04 11.41
C GLN A 362 -1.19 -11.88 10.03
N VAL A 363 -0.99 -13.00 9.32
CA VAL A 363 -0.41 -12.99 7.97
C VAL A 363 -1.32 -12.25 6.98
N GLY A 364 -2.63 -12.48 7.03
CA GLY A 364 -3.58 -11.84 6.10
C GLY A 364 -3.72 -10.32 6.30
N ASN A 365 -3.57 -9.83 7.55
CA ASN A 365 -3.58 -8.41 7.86
C ASN A 365 -2.25 -7.71 7.58
N ALA A 366 -1.16 -8.45 7.45
CA ALA A 366 0.17 -7.86 7.34
C ALA A 366 0.40 -7.13 6.01
N VAL A 367 1.20 -6.07 6.06
CA VAL A 367 1.91 -5.55 4.90
C VAL A 367 3.03 -6.52 4.56
N PRO A 368 3.18 -6.97 3.30
CA PRO A 368 4.23 -7.91 2.93
C PRO A 368 5.64 -7.34 3.22
N PRO A 369 6.56 -8.11 3.82
CA PRO A 369 7.90 -7.64 4.10
C PRO A 369 8.66 -7.06 2.91
N LEU A 370 8.53 -7.62 1.70
CA LEU A 370 9.18 -7.08 0.50
C LEU A 370 8.63 -5.69 0.12
N VAL A 371 7.35 -5.43 0.33
CA VAL A 371 6.78 -4.08 0.18
C VAL A 371 7.36 -3.15 1.25
N GLY A 372 7.40 -3.61 2.51
CA GLY A 372 8.02 -2.86 3.60
C GLY A 372 9.48 -2.50 3.34
N GLN A 373 10.25 -3.42 2.76
CA GLN A 373 11.65 -3.18 2.36
C GLN A 373 11.76 -2.11 1.29
N ALA A 374 10.95 -2.20 0.24
CA ALA A 374 10.95 -1.22 -0.84
C ALA A 374 10.61 0.20 -0.33
N MET A 375 9.60 0.31 0.54
CA MET A 375 9.23 1.58 1.17
C MET A 375 10.34 2.10 2.10
N GLY A 376 10.97 1.21 2.87
CA GLY A 376 12.08 1.59 3.75
C GLY A 376 13.29 2.10 3.00
N LEU A 377 13.66 1.46 1.89
CA LEU A 377 14.75 1.92 1.01
C LEU A 377 14.42 3.28 0.37
N ALA A 378 13.18 3.45 -0.11
CA ALA A 378 12.72 4.71 -0.69
C ALA A 378 12.77 5.87 0.32
N VAL A 379 12.30 5.65 1.55
CA VAL A 379 12.36 6.66 2.62
C VAL A 379 13.81 6.99 2.98
N LYS A 380 14.67 5.99 3.08
CA LYS A 380 16.08 6.19 3.40
C LYS A 380 16.78 7.03 2.33
N GLU A 381 16.61 6.68 1.05
CA GLU A 381 17.16 7.43 -0.08
C GLU A 381 16.64 8.87 -0.09
N TYR A 382 15.34 9.05 0.11
CA TYR A 382 14.71 10.37 0.17
C TYR A 382 15.26 11.23 1.32
N VAL A 383 15.33 10.69 2.54
CA VAL A 383 15.81 11.43 3.71
C VAL A 383 17.28 11.79 3.56
N MET A 384 18.10 10.90 3.01
CA MET A 384 19.51 11.20 2.72
C MET A 384 19.63 12.32 1.69
N ALA A 385 18.91 12.23 0.57
CA ALA A 385 18.91 13.28 -0.45
C ALA A 385 18.42 14.63 0.10
N ALA A 386 17.45 14.63 1.02
CA ALA A 386 16.93 15.85 1.62
C ALA A 386 17.90 16.48 2.66
N VAL A 387 18.77 15.68 3.28
CA VAL A 387 19.78 16.15 4.25
C VAL A 387 21.06 16.60 3.55
N ASP A 388 21.49 15.86 2.51
CA ASP A 388 22.72 16.14 1.77
C ASP A 388 22.57 17.35 0.81
N SER A 389 21.33 17.74 0.50
CA SER A 389 21.11 18.98 -0.23
C SER A 389 21.41 20.14 0.73
N ASP A 390 22.49 20.87 0.50
CA ASP A 390 22.73 22.24 1.03
C ASP A 390 21.59 23.23 0.62
N MET A 391 20.52 22.69 0.06
CA MET A 391 19.31 23.42 -0.28
C MET A 391 18.64 23.81 1.02
N VAL A 392 18.87 25.02 1.41
CA VAL A 392 18.09 25.77 2.39
C VAL A 392 16.62 25.38 2.15
N ALA A 393 15.96 24.87 3.20
CA ALA A 393 14.52 24.64 3.16
C ALA A 393 13.86 25.81 2.43
N PRO A 394 12.98 25.58 1.44
CA PRO A 394 12.41 26.66 0.67
C PRO A 394 11.88 27.69 1.67
N LYS A 395 12.60 28.82 1.79
CA LYS A 395 12.20 29.90 2.72
C LYS A 395 10.83 30.33 2.26
N ALA A 396 9.89 30.31 3.19
CA ALA A 396 8.58 30.87 2.93
C ALA A 396 8.71 32.19 2.14
N VAL A 397 8.19 32.20 0.91
CA VAL A 397 8.08 33.46 0.15
C VAL A 397 6.94 34.21 0.81
N ALA A 398 7.25 34.94 1.86
CA ALA A 398 6.26 35.61 2.69
C ALA A 398 5.42 36.62 1.87
N LYS A 399 5.91 37.07 0.71
CA LYS A 399 5.20 37.92 -0.21
C LYS A 399 5.83 37.81 -1.60
N LEU A 400 5.05 37.49 -2.61
CA LEU A 400 5.50 37.53 -3.99
C LEU A 400 5.81 38.99 -4.39
N PRO A 401 6.87 39.23 -5.18
CA PRO A 401 7.11 40.55 -5.76
C PRO A 401 5.90 41.01 -6.56
N SER A 402 5.68 42.33 -6.57
CA SER A 402 4.63 42.94 -7.40
C SER A 402 4.96 42.88 -8.90
N ASP A 403 6.24 42.73 -9.24
CA ASP A 403 6.68 42.49 -10.61
C ASP A 403 6.45 41.00 -10.98
N ARG A 404 5.71 40.80 -12.09
CA ARG A 404 5.31 39.49 -12.57
C ARG A 404 6.49 38.57 -12.89
N GLN A 405 7.53 39.14 -13.54
CA GLN A 405 8.70 38.34 -13.95
C GLN A 405 9.52 37.90 -12.74
N ALA A 406 9.76 38.79 -11.79
CA ALA A 406 10.45 38.47 -10.55
C ALA A 406 9.68 37.45 -9.69
N ALA A 407 8.34 37.50 -9.71
CA ALA A 407 7.51 36.51 -9.04
C ALA A 407 7.65 35.13 -9.68
N ILE A 408 7.67 35.03 -11.01
CA ILE A 408 7.87 33.78 -11.75
C ILE A 408 9.24 33.18 -11.43
N GLU A 409 10.31 33.96 -11.55
CA GLU A 409 11.67 33.50 -11.26
C GLU A 409 11.82 33.00 -9.83
N GLN A 410 11.20 33.65 -8.87
CA GLN A 410 11.20 33.20 -7.48
C GLN A 410 10.44 31.91 -7.28
N LEU A 411 9.32 31.73 -7.99
CA LEU A 411 8.55 30.48 -7.98
C LEU A 411 9.29 29.34 -8.67
N GLU A 412 9.99 29.59 -9.77
CA GLU A 412 10.83 28.62 -10.46
C GLU A 412 11.91 28.05 -9.52
N VAL A 413 12.67 28.93 -8.86
CA VAL A 413 13.68 28.53 -7.86
C VAL A 413 13.05 27.73 -6.75
N PHE A 414 11.85 28.10 -6.28
CA PHE A 414 11.13 27.37 -5.27
C PHE A 414 10.74 25.96 -5.76
N VAL A 415 10.19 25.84 -6.97
CA VAL A 415 9.80 24.55 -7.57
C VAL A 415 11.01 23.65 -7.77
N GLU A 416 12.11 24.17 -8.30
CA GLU A 416 13.35 23.43 -8.46
C GLU A 416 13.87 22.89 -7.10
N SER A 417 13.79 23.71 -6.06
CA SER A 417 14.14 23.29 -4.71
C SER A 417 13.20 22.19 -4.17
N LEU A 418 11.92 22.30 -4.49
CA LEU A 418 10.91 21.34 -4.06
C LEU A 418 11.13 19.96 -4.69
N PHE A 419 11.47 19.91 -5.97
CA PHE A 419 11.67 18.68 -6.72
C PHE A 419 13.11 18.16 -6.68
N LEU A 420 14.07 18.97 -6.25
CA LEU A 420 15.52 18.71 -6.38
C LEU A 420 15.91 18.40 -7.83
N LYS A 421 15.28 19.08 -8.78
CA LYS A 421 15.48 18.95 -10.22
C LYS A 421 15.34 20.29 -10.90
N PRO A 422 16.08 20.54 -12.00
CA PRO A 422 15.81 21.68 -12.86
C PRO A 422 14.38 21.63 -13.41
N LEU A 423 13.73 22.79 -13.52
CA LEU A 423 12.36 22.89 -14.03
C LEU A 423 12.20 22.23 -15.40
N SER A 424 13.19 22.42 -16.28
CA SER A 424 13.24 21.84 -17.62
C SER A 424 13.30 20.31 -17.68
N SER A 425 13.56 19.64 -16.55
CA SER A 425 13.62 18.19 -16.43
C SER A 425 12.40 17.57 -15.74
N LEU A 426 11.41 18.39 -15.35
CA LEU A 426 10.19 17.90 -14.72
C LEU A 426 9.30 17.20 -15.77
N SER A 427 8.86 16.01 -15.42
CA SER A 427 7.94 15.20 -16.23
C SER A 427 6.48 15.46 -15.84
N LYS A 428 5.55 15.00 -16.67
CA LYS A 428 4.11 14.95 -16.33
C LYS A 428 3.86 14.23 -14.99
N ALA A 429 4.59 13.15 -14.73
CA ALA A 429 4.47 12.38 -13.49
C ALA A 429 4.92 13.22 -12.27
N ASP A 430 6.04 13.95 -12.37
CA ASP A 430 6.49 14.87 -11.32
C ASP A 430 5.42 15.91 -11.00
N PHE A 431 4.80 16.48 -12.04
CA PHE A 431 3.70 17.44 -11.88
C PHE A 431 2.47 16.84 -11.21
N LEU A 432 2.04 15.65 -11.61
CA LEU A 432 0.89 14.97 -11.00
C LEU A 432 1.13 14.68 -9.51
N HIS A 433 2.34 14.27 -9.15
CA HIS A 433 2.73 14.08 -7.76
C HIS A 433 2.71 15.40 -6.96
N ALA A 434 3.20 16.51 -7.54
CA ALA A 434 3.11 17.82 -6.92
C ALA A 434 1.65 18.24 -6.70
N TRP A 435 0.80 18.02 -7.70
CA TRP A 435 -0.61 18.31 -7.64
C TRP A 435 -1.31 17.60 -6.49
N TRP A 436 -1.06 16.31 -6.32
CA TRP A 436 -1.56 15.54 -5.18
C TRP A 436 -0.99 16.02 -3.85
N ALA A 437 0.30 16.30 -3.80
CA ALA A 437 0.98 16.73 -2.58
C ALA A 437 0.49 18.08 -2.07
N VAL A 438 0.16 18.99 -2.98
CA VAL A 438 -0.27 20.35 -2.67
C VAL A 438 -1.73 20.44 -2.26
N GLY A 439 -2.52 19.42 -2.57
CA GLY A 439 -3.85 19.36 -2.00
C GLY A 439 -5.00 19.81 -2.84
N PHE A 440 -4.91 19.70 -4.12
CA PHE A 440 -6.11 19.81 -4.94
C PHE A 440 -7.02 18.60 -4.70
N LEU A 441 -7.87 18.76 -3.69
CA LEU A 441 -8.76 17.72 -3.18
C LEU A 441 -10.00 17.50 -4.04
N HIS A 442 -10.20 18.33 -5.05
CA HIS A 442 -11.36 18.16 -5.91
C HIS A 442 -11.01 17.17 -7.03
N PRO A 443 -11.61 15.95 -7.04
CA PRO A 443 -11.37 14.97 -8.11
C PRO A 443 -11.67 15.53 -9.51
N ASN A 444 -12.50 16.55 -9.61
CA ASN A 444 -12.85 17.23 -10.86
C ASN A 444 -11.77 18.22 -11.35
N LEU A 445 -10.72 18.46 -10.59
CA LEU A 445 -9.63 19.37 -10.94
C LEU A 445 -8.35 18.64 -11.35
N HIS A 446 -8.27 17.33 -11.12
CA HIS A 446 -7.18 16.51 -11.60
C HIS A 446 -7.38 16.25 -13.10
N PRO A 447 -6.42 16.56 -13.98
CA PRO A 447 -6.57 16.36 -15.42
C PRO A 447 -6.97 14.92 -15.80
N ASP A 448 -6.39 13.92 -15.13
CA ASP A 448 -6.69 12.51 -15.39
C ASP A 448 -7.97 12.01 -14.69
N ALA A 449 -8.35 12.60 -13.55
CA ALA A 449 -9.61 12.26 -12.88
C ALA A 449 -10.83 12.77 -13.67
N ALA A 450 -10.70 13.84 -14.44
CA ALA A 450 -11.71 14.29 -15.37
C ALA A 450 -11.89 13.30 -16.54
N ALA A 451 -10.82 12.65 -16.99
CA ALA A 451 -10.87 11.60 -18.01
C ALA A 451 -11.51 10.30 -17.50
N ASP A 452 -11.18 9.88 -16.26
CA ASP A 452 -11.70 8.63 -15.66
C ASP A 452 -13.17 8.74 -15.20
N SER A 453 -13.65 9.92 -14.85
CA SER A 453 -15.01 10.11 -14.34
C SER A 453 -16.09 10.17 -15.43
N GLY A 454 -15.71 10.15 -16.69
CA GLY A 454 -16.64 10.36 -17.83
C GLY A 454 -17.33 11.74 -17.81
N ARG A 455 -16.99 12.57 -16.83
CA ARG A 455 -17.37 13.98 -16.75
C ARG A 455 -16.24 14.82 -17.30
N VAL A 456 -15.91 14.58 -18.56
CA VAL A 456 -15.25 15.60 -19.35
C VAL A 456 -16.09 16.86 -19.13
N LEU A 457 -15.47 17.92 -18.64
CA LEU A 457 -15.92 19.26 -18.99
C LEU A 457 -15.83 19.28 -20.51
N SER A 458 -16.84 18.71 -21.18
CA SER A 458 -16.98 18.83 -22.63
C SER A 458 -16.76 20.30 -22.91
N PRO A 459 -15.88 20.66 -23.83
CA PRO A 459 -15.86 22.03 -24.31
C PRO A 459 -17.24 22.29 -24.88
N GLY A 460 -18.12 22.79 -24.00
CA GLY A 460 -19.38 23.36 -24.45
C GLY A 460 -19.03 24.44 -25.47
N PRO A 461 -19.85 24.68 -26.49
CA PRO A 461 -19.46 25.51 -27.59
C PRO A 461 -19.02 26.89 -27.09
N LYS A 462 -17.71 27.16 -27.17
CA LYS A 462 -17.08 28.51 -27.23
C LYS A 462 -17.54 29.61 -26.25
N ARG A 463 -17.91 29.30 -25.01
CA ARG A 463 -17.95 30.30 -23.95
C ARG A 463 -16.66 30.16 -23.14
N GLY A 464 -15.85 31.20 -23.15
CA GLY A 464 -14.46 31.18 -22.71
C GLY A 464 -14.23 30.43 -21.40
N ILE A 465 -13.32 29.49 -21.43
CA ILE A 465 -12.86 28.61 -20.32
C ILE A 465 -12.55 29.42 -19.05
N SER A 466 -12.13 30.67 -19.17
CA SER A 466 -11.82 31.58 -18.06
C SER A 466 -12.96 31.73 -17.03
N HIS A 467 -14.20 31.85 -17.46
CA HIS A 467 -15.35 32.02 -16.55
C HIS A 467 -15.74 30.77 -15.78
N VAL A 468 -15.29 29.60 -16.22
CA VAL A 468 -15.56 28.33 -15.55
C VAL A 468 -14.44 27.96 -14.56
N LEU A 469 -13.20 28.26 -14.90
CA LEU A 469 -12.02 27.89 -14.08
C LEU A 469 -11.75 28.86 -12.92
N GLU A 470 -12.00 30.17 -13.10
CA GLU A 470 -11.78 31.15 -12.04
C GLU A 470 -12.53 30.83 -10.73
N PRO A 471 -13.84 30.54 -10.72
CA PRO A 471 -14.54 30.16 -9.50
C PRO A 471 -14.02 28.86 -8.89
N VAL A 472 -13.45 27.97 -9.70
CA VAL A 472 -12.87 26.70 -9.25
C VAL A 472 -11.55 26.95 -8.54
N TYR A 473 -10.67 27.76 -9.10
CA TYR A 473 -9.40 28.15 -8.49
C TYR A 473 -9.60 28.91 -7.18
N VAL A 474 -10.52 29.87 -7.13
CA VAL A 474 -10.86 30.61 -5.91
C VAL A 474 -11.36 29.68 -4.80
N ARG A 475 -12.27 28.73 -5.11
CA ARG A 475 -12.77 27.76 -4.13
C ARG A 475 -11.70 26.77 -3.65
N SER A 476 -10.68 26.56 -4.45
CA SER A 476 -9.57 25.65 -4.14
C SER A 476 -8.45 26.34 -3.35
N GLY A 477 -8.63 27.60 -2.96
CA GLY A 477 -7.64 28.34 -2.17
C GLY A 477 -6.42 28.81 -2.95
N TRP A 478 -6.53 28.92 -4.28
CA TRP A 478 -5.44 29.46 -5.09
C TRP A 478 -5.20 30.93 -4.74
N PRO A 479 -3.92 31.36 -4.64
CA PRO A 479 -3.59 32.79 -4.53
C PRO A 479 -4.22 33.55 -5.71
N VAL A 480 -4.96 34.60 -5.39
CA VAL A 480 -5.74 35.36 -6.39
C VAL A 480 -4.84 35.88 -7.52
N GLU A 481 -3.60 36.19 -7.20
CA GLU A 481 -2.58 36.70 -8.12
C GLU A 481 -2.15 35.67 -9.19
N LEU A 482 -2.26 34.36 -8.85
CA LEU A 482 -1.87 33.25 -9.75
C LEU A 482 -3.01 32.76 -10.64
N ILE A 483 -4.25 33.06 -10.30
CA ILE A 483 -5.42 32.63 -11.07
C ILE A 483 -5.37 33.08 -12.52
N PRO A 484 -5.07 34.37 -12.83
CA PRO A 484 -4.94 34.85 -14.21
C PRO A 484 -3.83 34.14 -15.00
N ILE A 485 -2.71 33.78 -14.33
CA ILE A 485 -1.59 33.07 -14.95
C ILE A 485 -2.00 31.64 -15.31
N ALA A 486 -2.70 30.96 -14.39
CA ALA A 486 -3.21 29.61 -14.62
C ALA A 486 -4.21 29.56 -15.80
N ILE A 487 -5.11 30.53 -15.85
CA ILE A 487 -6.10 30.65 -16.90
C ILE A 487 -5.42 30.90 -18.25
N GLU A 488 -4.44 31.77 -18.29
CA GLU A 488 -3.72 32.10 -19.52
C GLU A 488 -2.87 30.93 -20.00
N ALA A 489 -2.16 30.24 -19.11
CA ALA A 489 -1.41 29.02 -19.46
C ALA A 489 -2.32 27.93 -20.03
N ARG A 490 -3.48 27.70 -19.43
CA ARG A 490 -4.47 26.75 -19.93
C ARG A 490 -5.00 27.14 -21.30
N LYS A 491 -5.31 28.44 -21.49
CA LYS A 491 -5.79 28.96 -22.75
C LYS A 491 -4.77 28.74 -23.87
N ARG A 492 -3.49 29.07 -23.63
CA ARG A 492 -2.42 28.85 -24.61
C ARG A 492 -2.18 27.39 -24.95
N PHE A 493 -2.34 26.50 -23.98
CA PHE A 493 -2.30 25.05 -24.22
C PHE A 493 -3.46 24.60 -25.13
N ASP A 494 -4.70 25.00 -24.79
CA ASP A 494 -5.89 24.62 -25.56
C ASP A 494 -5.88 25.22 -26.99
N GLU A 495 -5.20 26.35 -27.20
CA GLU A 495 -4.98 26.98 -28.51
C GLU A 495 -3.77 26.40 -29.26
N GLY A 496 -3.04 25.47 -28.68
CA GLY A 496 -1.85 24.85 -29.28
C GLY A 496 -0.60 25.73 -29.28
N HIS A 497 -0.58 26.81 -28.49
CA HIS A 497 0.55 27.73 -28.37
C HIS A 497 1.57 27.30 -27.30
N LEU A 498 1.25 26.29 -26.49
CA LEU A 498 2.14 25.64 -25.54
C LEU A 498 2.15 24.14 -25.83
N SER A 499 3.31 23.53 -25.78
CA SER A 499 3.43 22.08 -25.72
C SER A 499 2.88 21.54 -24.39
N GLU A 500 2.57 20.24 -24.37
CA GLU A 500 2.12 19.58 -23.13
C GLU A 500 3.14 19.76 -21.99
N ASP A 501 4.43 19.64 -22.29
CA ASP A 501 5.51 19.79 -21.31
C ASP A 501 5.60 21.22 -20.76
N GLU A 502 5.49 22.24 -21.61
CA GLU A 502 5.49 23.64 -21.19
C GLU A 502 4.27 23.98 -20.33
N TYR A 503 3.11 23.42 -20.65
CA TYR A 503 1.90 23.57 -19.84
C TYR A 503 2.09 22.94 -18.46
N TYR A 504 2.61 21.70 -18.38
CA TYR A 504 2.86 21.03 -17.11
C TYR A 504 3.96 21.70 -16.28
N CYS A 505 5.00 22.23 -16.90
CA CYS A 505 6.00 23.07 -16.20
C CYS A 505 5.37 24.31 -15.58
N SER A 506 4.54 25.03 -16.34
CA SER A 506 3.83 26.21 -15.83
C SER A 506 2.90 25.87 -14.67
N ALA A 507 2.22 24.74 -14.76
CA ALA A 507 1.32 24.24 -13.71
C ALA A 507 2.09 23.74 -12.48
N ALA A 508 3.30 23.18 -12.63
CA ALA A 508 4.17 22.79 -11.51
C ALA A 508 4.66 24.02 -10.72
N VAL A 509 5.04 25.11 -11.42
CA VAL A 509 5.39 26.40 -10.81
C VAL A 509 4.22 26.94 -9.97
N MET A 510 3.01 26.89 -10.52
CA MET A 510 1.81 27.34 -9.82
C MET A 510 1.49 26.45 -8.60
N ALA A 511 1.64 25.14 -8.73
CA ALA A 511 1.47 24.21 -7.62
C ALA A 511 2.47 24.46 -6.48
N GLY A 512 3.71 24.78 -6.83
CA GLY A 512 4.74 25.22 -5.88
C GLY A 512 4.31 26.46 -5.09
N ALA A 513 3.82 27.47 -5.79
CA ALA A 513 3.33 28.71 -5.18
C ALA A 513 2.20 28.50 -4.17
N ILE A 514 1.26 27.58 -4.49
CA ILE A 514 0.12 27.26 -3.62
C ILE A 514 0.59 26.54 -2.36
N SER A 515 1.48 25.56 -2.51
CA SER A 515 2.01 24.80 -1.36
C SER A 515 2.72 25.68 -0.35
N HIS A 516 3.09 26.88 -0.76
CA HIS A 516 3.82 27.83 0.04
C HIS A 516 2.90 28.75 0.86
N ASN A 517 1.71 29.05 0.36
CA ASN A 517 0.72 29.90 1.01
C ASN A 517 -0.29 29.09 1.87
N LEU A 518 -0.23 27.76 1.84
CA LEU A 518 -0.97 26.84 2.70
C LEU A 518 -0.06 26.24 3.76
#